data_96f7d9f42a87ae1563328acbbe356433
#
_entry.id   96f7d9f42a87ae1563328acbbe356433
#
_cell.length_a   1.000
_cell.length_b   1.000
_cell.length_c   1.000
_cell.angle_alpha   90.00
_cell.angle_beta   90.00
_cell.angle_gamma   90.00
#
_symmetry.space_group_name_H-M   'P 1'
#
loop_
_entity.id
_entity.type
_entity.pdbx_description
1 polymer ?
#
loop_
_entity_poly.entity_id
_entity_poly.type
_entity_poly.pdbx_seq_one_letter_code
_entity_poly.pdbx_strand_id
1 'polypeptide(L)'
;EFRRVLFRSENHVLHGDAGSEQFLSDIIGAASYPDKHMSMDSLYEYGSRAGFWRIHNEFQKRGLPLTVFGVAMALARHPEIVEAIKAADYDVVSHGWRWIHYQNMDISQEREHLHKAVHVLTDLFGKPPAGWYTGRDSPNTRQLVVEHGGFDYDSDYYGDDLPFWTEVACSDGTRKPHLIVPYTLDANDMRFATAQGFNTAEQFYTYLKDSFDVLYEEGESAPKMMSIGMHCRLLGRPGRFRALQRFLDYVEQHE
;
A
#
# COMPACT_ATOMS: atom_id res chain seq x y z
N GLU A 1 5.95 11.63 9.51
CA GLU A 1 5.12 11.88 8.35
C GLU A 1 5.23 10.70 7.37
N PHE A 2 4.20 9.86 7.29
CA PHE A 2 4.22 8.69 6.42
C PHE A 2 3.34 8.94 5.20
N ARG A 3 3.93 9.06 4.02
CA ARG A 3 3.25 9.13 2.73
C ARG A 3 3.45 7.80 2.02
N ARG A 4 2.37 7.07 1.76
CA ARG A 4 2.41 5.69 1.30
C ARG A 4 1.85 5.54 -0.10
N VAL A 5 2.64 4.99 -1.02
CA VAL A 5 2.19 4.58 -2.35
C VAL A 5 2.14 3.07 -2.45
N LEU A 6 1.02 2.56 -2.91
CA LEU A 6 0.81 1.16 -3.18
C LEU A 6 1.14 0.86 -4.64
N PHE A 7 2.19 0.08 -4.84
CA PHE A 7 2.57 -0.40 -6.16
C PHE A 7 2.03 -1.83 -6.38
N ARG A 8 0.95 -1.94 -7.17
CA ARG A 8 0.23 -3.17 -7.46
C ARG A 8 0.00 -3.37 -8.95
N SER A 9 0.99 -3.09 -9.79
CA SER A 9 0.88 -3.32 -11.23
C SER A 9 1.06 -4.80 -11.54
N GLU A 10 0.09 -5.59 -11.13
CA GLU A 10 0.12 -7.01 -11.37
C GLU A 10 -0.85 -7.38 -12.48
N ASN A 11 -0.30 -7.64 -13.66
CA ASN A 11 -1.08 -8.08 -14.83
C ASN A 11 -1.59 -9.52 -14.71
N HIS A 12 -1.25 -10.21 -13.64
CA HIS A 12 -1.47 -11.62 -13.49
C HIS A 12 -2.49 -11.94 -12.43
N VAL A 13 -3.08 -10.94 -11.88
CA VAL A 13 -4.29 -11.08 -11.09
C VAL A 13 -5.30 -12.03 -11.75
N LEU A 14 -4.99 -12.63 -12.89
CA LEU A 14 -5.97 -12.77 -13.91
C LEU A 14 -6.02 -14.10 -14.56
N HIS A 15 -5.11 -14.95 -14.31
CA HIS A 15 -5.15 -16.29 -14.85
C HIS A 15 -5.59 -17.30 -13.78
N GLY A 16 -6.91 -17.43 -13.56
CA GLY A 16 -7.47 -18.54 -12.82
C GLY A 16 -6.95 -18.78 -11.41
N ASP A 17 -6.15 -17.86 -10.87
CA ASP A 17 -5.67 -17.94 -9.50
C ASP A 17 -6.86 -17.68 -8.56
N ALA A 18 -7.27 -18.72 -7.88
CA ALA A 18 -8.25 -18.61 -6.81
C ALA A 18 -7.80 -17.53 -5.81
N GLY A 19 -8.58 -16.49 -5.66
CA GLY A 19 -8.27 -15.37 -4.77
C GLY A 19 -7.73 -14.12 -5.45
N SER A 20 -7.50 -14.11 -6.77
CA SER A 20 -7.27 -12.87 -7.50
C SER A 20 -8.56 -12.06 -7.58
N GLU A 21 -8.51 -10.80 -7.15
CA GLU A 21 -9.73 -10.03 -7.00
C GLU A 21 -9.98 -9.11 -8.17
N GLN A 22 -10.93 -9.52 -8.99
CA GLN A 22 -11.52 -8.69 -10.03
C GLN A 22 -12.58 -7.72 -9.47
N PHE A 23 -13.08 -7.93 -8.25
CA PHE A 23 -14.15 -7.11 -7.70
C PHE A 23 -13.71 -5.71 -7.21
N LEU A 24 -12.44 -5.51 -6.94
CA LEU A 24 -11.88 -4.17 -6.71
C LEU A 24 -11.55 -3.48 -8.02
N SER A 25 -12.28 -3.80 -9.08
CA SER A 25 -12.10 -3.15 -10.35
C SER A 25 -12.68 -1.75 -10.33
N ASP A 26 -12.06 -0.85 -11.07
CA ASP A 26 -12.64 0.45 -11.41
C ASP A 26 -13.86 0.31 -12.33
N ILE A 27 -14.23 -0.92 -12.70
CA ILE A 27 -15.40 -1.25 -13.49
C ILE A 27 -16.48 -1.76 -12.54
N ILE A 28 -17.46 -0.93 -12.26
CA ILE A 28 -18.60 -1.28 -11.41
C ILE A 28 -19.35 -2.49 -12.02
N GLY A 29 -19.53 -3.53 -11.20
CA GLY A 29 -20.25 -4.74 -11.60
C GLY A 29 -19.45 -5.71 -12.47
N ALA A 30 -18.13 -5.56 -12.56
CA ALA A 30 -17.29 -6.56 -13.21
C ALA A 30 -17.43 -7.91 -12.51
N ALA A 31 -17.91 -8.91 -13.25
CA ALA A 31 -17.96 -10.28 -12.77
C ALA A 31 -16.56 -10.89 -12.74
N SER A 32 -16.36 -11.88 -11.87
CA SER A 32 -15.17 -12.72 -11.94
C SER A 32 -15.25 -13.61 -13.19
N TYR A 33 -14.20 -13.64 -13.98
CA TYR A 33 -14.08 -14.48 -15.16
C TYR A 33 -12.96 -15.51 -14.97
N PRO A 34 -13.13 -16.75 -15.47
CA PRO A 34 -12.10 -17.77 -15.36
C PRO A 34 -10.85 -17.46 -16.23
N ASP A 35 -11.06 -16.69 -17.30
CA ASP A 35 -10.01 -16.33 -18.24
C ASP A 35 -9.49 -14.90 -18.04
N LYS A 36 -8.42 -14.59 -18.74
CA LYS A 36 -7.81 -13.26 -18.74
C LYS A 36 -8.80 -12.17 -19.13
N HIS A 37 -8.94 -11.16 -18.27
CA HIS A 37 -9.79 -10.00 -18.51
C HIS A 37 -8.96 -8.80 -19.00
N MET A 38 -8.86 -8.63 -20.33
CA MET A 38 -7.98 -7.65 -20.98
C MET A 38 -8.20 -6.21 -20.49
N SER A 39 -9.46 -5.79 -20.30
CA SER A 39 -9.75 -4.44 -19.80
C SER A 39 -9.25 -4.24 -18.38
N MET A 40 -9.41 -5.26 -17.53
CA MET A 40 -8.91 -5.22 -16.15
C MET A 40 -7.38 -5.14 -16.13
N ASP A 41 -6.70 -5.97 -16.91
CA ASP A 41 -5.24 -5.91 -17.05
C ASP A 41 -4.78 -4.50 -17.41
N SER A 42 -5.40 -3.88 -18.41
CA SER A 42 -5.04 -2.54 -18.86
C SER A 42 -5.25 -1.46 -17.79
N LEU A 43 -6.25 -1.61 -16.90
CA LEU A 43 -6.43 -0.72 -15.75
C LEU A 43 -5.24 -0.81 -14.77
N TYR A 44 -4.75 -2.02 -14.51
CA TYR A 44 -3.57 -2.21 -13.66
C TYR A 44 -2.27 -1.75 -14.34
N GLU A 45 -2.11 -2.05 -15.65
CA GLU A 45 -0.96 -1.57 -16.44
C GLU A 45 -0.83 -0.04 -16.42
N TYR A 46 -1.94 0.68 -16.36
CA TYR A 46 -1.89 2.14 -16.22
C TYR A 46 -1.06 2.56 -15.00
N GLY A 47 -1.13 1.80 -13.91
CA GLY A 47 -0.36 2.07 -12.70
C GLY A 47 1.14 2.11 -12.95
N SER A 48 1.70 1.12 -13.64
CA SER A 48 3.13 1.06 -13.96
C SER A 48 3.53 1.98 -15.12
N ARG A 49 2.66 2.11 -16.14
CA ARG A 49 2.99 2.85 -17.37
C ARG A 49 2.90 4.37 -17.23
N ALA A 50 1.98 4.86 -16.39
CA ALA A 50 1.70 6.29 -16.27
C ALA A 50 1.55 6.76 -14.82
N GLY A 51 0.80 6.01 -14.00
CA GLY A 51 0.39 6.47 -12.67
C GLY A 51 1.55 6.59 -11.69
N PHE A 52 2.43 5.60 -11.64
CA PHE A 52 3.63 5.64 -10.82
C PHE A 52 4.49 6.87 -11.15
N TRP A 53 4.79 7.06 -12.43
CA TRP A 53 5.65 8.16 -12.88
C TRP A 53 5.09 9.53 -12.56
N ARG A 54 3.76 9.69 -12.61
CA ARG A 54 3.11 10.95 -12.25
C ARG A 54 3.24 11.26 -10.76
N ILE A 55 3.05 10.28 -9.90
CA ILE A 55 3.23 10.42 -8.46
C ILE A 55 4.72 10.62 -8.14
N HIS A 56 5.60 9.76 -8.65
CA HIS A 56 7.05 9.85 -8.47
C HIS A 56 7.58 11.25 -8.84
N ASN A 57 7.25 11.75 -10.02
CA ASN A 57 7.72 13.06 -10.49
C ASN A 57 7.24 14.23 -9.60
N GLU A 58 6.04 14.15 -9.05
CA GLU A 58 5.53 15.18 -8.13
C GLU A 58 6.30 15.17 -6.81
N PHE A 59 6.57 13.98 -6.26
CA PHE A 59 7.35 13.85 -5.03
C PHE A 59 8.80 14.29 -5.24
N GLN A 60 9.43 13.89 -6.35
CA GLN A 60 10.78 14.35 -6.71
C GLN A 60 10.85 15.86 -6.88
N LYS A 61 9.89 16.45 -7.59
CA LYS A 61 9.80 17.90 -7.79
C LYS A 61 9.76 18.68 -6.48
N ARG A 62 9.12 18.11 -5.44
CA ARG A 62 8.97 18.73 -4.13
C ARG A 62 10.06 18.32 -3.12
N GLY A 63 10.96 17.40 -3.49
CA GLY A 63 11.95 16.88 -2.57
C GLY A 63 11.35 16.10 -1.40
N LEU A 64 10.19 15.45 -1.60
CA LEU A 64 9.45 14.78 -0.56
C LEU A 64 9.77 13.28 -0.51
N PRO A 65 9.93 12.70 0.68
CA PRO A 65 10.10 11.26 0.84
C PRO A 65 8.79 10.51 0.55
N LEU A 66 8.92 9.24 0.20
CA LEU A 66 7.80 8.37 -0.10
C LEU A 66 8.06 6.96 0.41
N THR A 67 7.07 6.30 1.00
CA THR A 67 7.11 4.88 1.33
C THR A 67 6.34 4.09 0.27
N VAL A 68 7.01 3.15 -0.38
CA VAL A 68 6.42 2.31 -1.43
C VAL A 68 6.02 0.96 -0.84
N PHE A 69 4.74 0.68 -0.80
CA PHE A 69 4.20 -0.64 -0.48
C PHE A 69 4.22 -1.49 -1.75
N GLY A 70 5.26 -2.30 -1.88
CA GLY A 70 5.58 -3.04 -3.09
C GLY A 70 5.17 -4.50 -3.02
N VAL A 71 4.29 -4.94 -3.95
CA VAL A 71 4.07 -6.35 -4.19
C VAL A 71 5.30 -6.90 -4.90
N ALA A 72 5.95 -7.92 -4.32
CA ALA A 72 7.26 -8.39 -4.78
C ALA A 72 7.26 -8.81 -6.26
N MET A 73 6.28 -9.59 -6.71
CA MET A 73 6.15 -9.97 -8.11
C MET A 73 5.92 -8.78 -9.06
N ALA A 74 5.19 -7.77 -8.61
CA ALA A 74 4.93 -6.58 -9.42
C ALA A 74 6.22 -5.79 -9.64
N LEU A 75 6.99 -5.57 -8.58
CA LEU A 75 8.27 -4.88 -8.68
C LEU A 75 9.29 -5.67 -9.52
N ALA A 76 9.37 -6.99 -9.35
CA ALA A 76 10.27 -7.84 -10.15
C ALA A 76 10.02 -7.76 -11.67
N ARG A 77 8.83 -7.36 -12.09
CA ARG A 77 8.44 -7.20 -13.50
C ARG A 77 8.65 -5.80 -14.06
N HIS A 78 9.05 -4.85 -13.22
CA HIS A 78 9.18 -3.44 -13.59
C HIS A 78 10.54 -2.89 -13.12
N PRO A 79 11.66 -3.35 -13.72
CA PRO A 79 13.01 -2.96 -13.30
C PRO A 79 13.23 -1.44 -13.38
N GLU A 80 12.62 -0.76 -14.34
CA GLU A 80 12.70 0.69 -14.47
C GLU A 80 12.09 1.43 -13.27
N ILE A 81 11.04 0.86 -12.66
CA ILE A 81 10.41 1.42 -11.45
C ILE A 81 11.29 1.13 -10.22
N VAL A 82 11.88 -0.06 -10.15
CA VAL A 82 12.82 -0.42 -9.08
C VAL A 82 14.01 0.56 -9.07
N GLU A 83 14.59 0.85 -10.23
CA GLU A 83 15.70 1.80 -10.33
C GLU A 83 15.27 3.24 -9.95
N ALA A 84 14.06 3.66 -10.32
CA ALA A 84 13.53 4.97 -9.90
C ALA A 84 13.32 5.06 -8.39
N ILE A 85 12.81 3.98 -7.75
CA ILE A 85 12.64 3.90 -6.29
C ILE A 85 14.00 3.98 -5.58
N LYS A 86 15.00 3.23 -6.07
CA LYS A 86 16.38 3.25 -5.54
C LYS A 86 17.02 4.62 -5.69
N ALA A 87 16.93 5.22 -6.88
CA ALA A 87 17.52 6.53 -7.15
C ALA A 87 16.90 7.65 -6.31
N ALA A 88 15.64 7.51 -5.94
CA ALA A 88 14.91 8.45 -5.09
C ALA A 88 15.09 8.19 -3.58
N ASP A 89 15.80 7.12 -3.22
CA ASP A 89 15.96 6.64 -1.83
C ASP A 89 14.62 6.50 -1.10
N TYR A 90 13.61 5.98 -1.80
CA TYR A 90 12.31 5.72 -1.20
C TYR A 90 12.36 4.51 -0.27
N ASP A 91 11.64 4.59 0.82
CA ASP A 91 11.45 3.45 1.70
C ASP A 91 10.55 2.38 1.04
N VAL A 92 10.88 1.10 1.25
CA VAL A 92 10.15 -0.03 0.67
C VAL A 92 9.61 -0.92 1.76
N VAL A 93 8.30 -1.10 1.74
CA VAL A 93 7.55 -2.01 2.61
C VAL A 93 7.05 -3.17 1.76
N SER A 94 7.17 -4.39 2.27
CA SER A 94 6.61 -5.56 1.59
C SER A 94 5.08 -5.49 1.56
N HIS A 95 4.50 -5.58 0.37
CA HIS A 95 3.06 -5.75 0.18
C HIS A 95 2.72 -7.22 -0.19
N GLY A 96 3.49 -8.16 0.38
CA GLY A 96 3.39 -9.58 0.12
C GLY A 96 4.01 -10.03 -1.20
N TRP A 97 3.94 -11.35 -1.44
CA TRP A 97 4.41 -11.98 -2.67
C TRP A 97 3.55 -11.62 -3.88
N ARG A 98 2.22 -11.79 -3.69
CA ARG A 98 1.17 -11.46 -4.64
C ARG A 98 0.02 -10.78 -3.91
N TRP A 99 -0.75 -9.97 -4.62
CA TRP A 99 -1.93 -9.33 -4.06
C TRP A 99 -3.15 -10.26 -4.13
N ILE A 100 -3.24 -11.19 -3.21
CA ILE A 100 -4.27 -12.22 -3.08
C ILE A 100 -4.78 -12.26 -1.65
N HIS A 101 -5.93 -12.90 -1.41
CA HIS A 101 -6.43 -13.15 -0.05
C HIS A 101 -5.64 -14.26 0.64
N TYR A 102 -5.18 -13.97 1.85
CA TYR A 102 -4.53 -14.94 2.72
C TYR A 102 -5.48 -15.58 3.72
N GLN A 103 -6.70 -15.03 3.94
CA GLN A 103 -7.65 -15.41 4.99
C GLN A 103 -7.89 -16.93 5.12
N ASN A 104 -7.92 -17.66 4.01
CA ASN A 104 -8.17 -19.09 3.98
C ASN A 104 -6.95 -19.89 3.46
N MET A 105 -5.79 -19.27 3.39
CA MET A 105 -4.57 -19.93 2.92
C MET A 105 -3.99 -20.81 4.01
N ASP A 106 -3.43 -21.97 3.62
CA ASP A 106 -2.67 -22.80 4.53
C ASP A 106 -1.45 -22.03 5.07
N ILE A 107 -1.18 -22.16 6.37
CA ILE A 107 -0.11 -21.41 7.05
C ILE A 107 1.27 -21.70 6.45
N SER A 108 1.52 -22.91 5.96
CA SER A 108 2.79 -23.26 5.32
C SER A 108 2.96 -22.55 3.98
N GLN A 109 1.89 -22.42 3.21
CA GLN A 109 1.87 -21.69 1.94
C GLN A 109 2.00 -20.17 2.17
N GLU A 110 1.33 -19.62 3.17
CA GLU A 110 1.47 -18.21 3.54
C GLU A 110 2.90 -17.89 3.97
N ARG A 111 3.51 -18.76 4.79
CA ARG A 111 4.92 -18.66 5.19
C ARG A 111 5.86 -18.67 3.98
N GLU A 112 5.62 -19.56 3.03
CA GLU A 112 6.39 -19.62 1.78
C GLU A 112 6.27 -18.32 0.98
N HIS A 113 5.07 -17.75 0.87
CA HIS A 113 4.83 -16.48 0.20
C HIS A 113 5.55 -15.32 0.90
N LEU A 114 5.56 -15.30 2.23
CA LEU A 114 6.30 -14.30 2.99
C LEU A 114 7.80 -14.39 2.70
N HIS A 115 8.39 -15.59 2.76
CA HIS A 115 9.81 -15.79 2.46
C HIS A 115 10.16 -15.39 1.03
N LYS A 116 9.32 -15.75 0.04
CA LYS A 116 9.51 -15.34 -1.37
C LYS A 116 9.47 -13.82 -1.53
N ALA A 117 8.54 -13.16 -0.85
CA ALA A 117 8.43 -11.71 -0.91
C ALA A 117 9.68 -11.03 -0.37
N VAL A 118 10.14 -11.44 0.82
CA VAL A 118 11.35 -10.87 1.43
C VAL A 118 12.58 -11.12 0.57
N HIS A 119 12.75 -12.36 0.07
CA HIS A 119 13.90 -12.72 -0.78
C HIS A 119 13.95 -11.84 -2.02
N VAL A 120 12.85 -11.77 -2.78
CA VAL A 120 12.82 -10.98 -4.03
C VAL A 120 13.01 -9.49 -3.77
N LEU A 121 12.38 -8.93 -2.74
CA LEU A 121 12.57 -7.51 -2.41
C LEU A 121 14.02 -7.23 -1.97
N THR A 122 14.63 -8.15 -1.22
CA THR A 122 16.04 -8.03 -0.82
C THR A 122 16.95 -8.05 -2.05
N ASP A 123 16.72 -8.94 -3.01
CA ASP A 123 17.51 -9.01 -4.24
C ASP A 123 17.36 -7.74 -5.09
N LEU A 124 16.15 -7.18 -5.16
CA LEU A 124 15.88 -5.97 -5.95
C LEU A 124 16.50 -4.71 -5.34
N PHE A 125 16.44 -4.57 -4.02
CA PHE A 125 16.82 -3.33 -3.33
C PHE A 125 18.15 -3.42 -2.57
N GLY A 126 18.76 -4.61 -2.47
CA GLY A 126 20.01 -4.83 -1.74
C GLY A 126 19.88 -4.82 -0.21
N LYS A 127 18.66 -4.67 0.30
CA LYS A 127 18.31 -4.71 1.73
C LYS A 127 16.92 -5.29 1.92
N PRO A 128 16.62 -5.98 3.04
CA PRO A 128 15.28 -6.47 3.33
C PRO A 128 14.31 -5.30 3.53
N PRO A 129 12.99 -5.50 3.27
CA PRO A 129 11.98 -4.48 3.55
C PRO A 129 11.87 -4.25 5.07
N ALA A 130 11.81 -2.98 5.49
CA ALA A 130 11.69 -2.61 6.90
C ALA A 130 10.30 -2.92 7.48
N GLY A 131 9.26 -2.92 6.68
CA GLY A 131 7.88 -3.13 7.11
C GLY A 131 7.12 -4.16 6.29
N TRP A 132 6.00 -4.60 6.85
CA TRP A 132 5.06 -5.52 6.22
C TRP A 132 3.64 -4.96 6.16
N TYR A 133 2.95 -5.21 5.07
CA TYR A 133 1.53 -4.92 4.88
C TYR A 133 0.96 -5.78 3.75
N THR A 134 -0.10 -6.53 3.97
CA THR A 134 -0.81 -7.24 2.90
C THR A 134 -2.13 -6.56 2.52
N GLY A 135 -2.83 -5.98 3.49
CA GLY A 135 -4.20 -5.51 3.36
C GLY A 135 -5.21 -6.61 3.11
N ARG A 136 -4.80 -7.89 3.26
CA ARG A 136 -5.57 -9.11 2.98
C ARG A 136 -5.07 -10.26 3.83
N ASP A 137 -4.72 -9.91 5.05
CA ASP A 137 -4.12 -10.77 6.05
C ASP A 137 -4.99 -11.97 6.43
N SER A 138 -4.36 -12.95 7.03
CA SER A 138 -4.97 -14.11 7.69
C SER A 138 -4.82 -13.97 9.21
N PRO A 139 -5.49 -14.83 10.00
CA PRO A 139 -5.22 -14.92 11.43
C PRO A 139 -3.76 -15.24 11.77
N ASN A 140 -2.98 -15.77 10.82
CA ASN A 140 -1.59 -16.17 11.01
C ASN A 140 -0.57 -15.11 10.57
N THR A 141 -0.95 -14.14 9.75
CA THR A 141 -0.02 -13.23 9.07
C THR A 141 0.91 -12.54 10.06
N ARG A 142 0.39 -11.88 11.10
CA ARG A 142 1.22 -11.17 12.07
C ARG A 142 2.17 -12.09 12.82
N GLN A 143 1.72 -13.26 13.22
CA GLN A 143 2.58 -14.27 13.83
C GLN A 143 3.73 -14.66 12.90
N LEU A 144 3.44 -14.92 11.62
CA LEU A 144 4.44 -15.29 10.63
C LEU A 144 5.46 -14.17 10.38
N VAL A 145 5.01 -12.92 10.33
CA VAL A 145 5.87 -11.73 10.21
C VAL A 145 6.83 -11.64 11.40
N VAL A 146 6.32 -11.79 12.62
CA VAL A 146 7.13 -11.73 13.85
C VAL A 146 8.09 -12.91 13.98
N GLU A 147 7.66 -14.11 13.60
CA GLU A 147 8.50 -15.31 13.61
C GLU A 147 9.62 -15.24 12.58
N HIS A 148 9.35 -14.69 11.40
CA HIS A 148 10.36 -14.45 10.38
C HIS A 148 11.45 -13.50 10.89
N GLY A 149 11.03 -12.44 11.59
CA GLY A 149 11.93 -11.40 12.09
C GLY A 149 12.45 -10.47 10.99
N GLY A 150 13.25 -9.47 11.39
CA GLY A 150 13.86 -8.52 10.47
C GLY A 150 12.93 -7.41 9.99
N PHE A 151 11.68 -7.38 10.41
CA PHE A 151 10.77 -6.27 10.21
C PHE A 151 10.72 -5.37 11.45
N ASP A 152 10.77 -4.06 11.23
CA ASP A 152 10.61 -3.07 12.28
C ASP A 152 9.14 -2.94 12.70
N TYR A 153 8.18 -3.14 11.74
CA TYR A 153 6.75 -3.00 11.98
C TYR A 153 5.88 -3.77 10.97
N ASP A 154 4.60 -3.93 11.29
CA ASP A 154 3.54 -4.21 10.32
C ASP A 154 2.49 -3.09 10.29
N SER A 155 1.74 -3.00 9.20
CA SER A 155 0.67 -2.02 8.99
C SER A 155 -0.69 -2.65 8.72
N ASP A 156 -0.88 -3.95 8.93
CA ASP A 156 -2.17 -4.64 8.80
C ASP A 156 -3.05 -4.36 10.03
N TYR A 157 -3.34 -3.08 10.28
CA TYR A 157 -4.19 -2.61 11.37
C TYR A 157 -4.83 -1.26 11.03
N TYR A 158 -6.10 -1.09 11.39
CA TYR A 158 -6.90 0.09 11.03
C TYR A 158 -7.63 0.71 12.23
N GLY A 159 -7.28 0.33 13.44
CA GLY A 159 -8.02 0.65 14.66
C GLY A 159 -7.37 1.72 15.53
N ASP A 160 -6.37 2.44 15.03
CA ASP A 160 -5.71 3.53 15.76
C ASP A 160 -5.13 4.58 14.79
N ASP A 161 -4.95 5.80 15.25
CA ASP A 161 -4.28 6.87 14.52
C ASP A 161 -2.77 6.88 14.76
N LEU A 162 -2.28 6.23 15.81
CA LEU A 162 -0.88 6.26 16.23
C LEU A 162 -0.25 4.87 16.23
N PRO A 163 1.07 4.79 15.99
CA PRO A 163 1.84 3.56 16.21
C PRO A 163 1.80 3.13 17.68
N PHE A 164 1.73 1.83 17.90
CA PHE A 164 1.74 1.24 19.24
C PHE A 164 2.44 -0.11 19.28
N TRP A 165 2.96 -0.46 20.45
CA TRP A 165 3.55 -1.75 20.69
C TRP A 165 2.52 -2.78 21.14
N THR A 166 2.66 -4.00 20.64
CA THR A 166 1.85 -5.15 21.05
C THR A 166 2.74 -6.38 21.30
N GLU A 167 2.21 -7.35 22.00
CA GLU A 167 2.85 -8.64 22.23
C GLU A 167 2.23 -9.71 21.31
N VAL A 168 3.06 -10.33 20.48
CA VAL A 168 2.62 -11.37 19.53
C VAL A 168 3.08 -12.74 20.01
N ALA A 169 2.12 -13.68 20.14
CA ALA A 169 2.41 -15.06 20.47
C ALA A 169 3.00 -15.79 19.26
N CYS A 170 4.11 -16.49 19.47
CA CYS A 170 4.80 -17.31 18.46
C CYS A 170 4.48 -18.80 18.64
N SER A 171 4.68 -19.60 17.60
CA SER A 171 4.42 -21.04 17.59
C SER A 171 5.30 -21.83 18.57
N ASP A 172 6.46 -21.28 18.94
CA ASP A 172 7.38 -21.86 19.94
C ASP A 172 6.96 -21.58 21.40
N GLY A 173 5.80 -20.93 21.59
CA GLY A 173 5.29 -20.55 22.91
C GLY A 173 5.85 -19.26 23.48
N THR A 174 6.78 -18.62 22.80
CA THR A 174 7.30 -17.30 23.20
C THR A 174 6.33 -16.16 22.83
N ARG A 175 6.53 -15.00 23.46
CA ARG A 175 5.88 -13.75 23.06
C ARG A 175 6.96 -12.74 22.70
N LYS A 176 6.73 -12.02 21.62
CA LYS A 176 7.69 -11.00 21.16
C LYS A 176 7.00 -9.65 21.01
N PRO A 177 7.65 -8.56 21.46
CA PRO A 177 7.15 -7.21 21.20
C PRO A 177 7.21 -6.93 19.69
N HIS A 178 6.19 -6.26 19.19
CA HIS A 178 6.07 -5.89 17.78
C HIS A 178 5.41 -4.53 17.64
N LEU A 179 5.94 -3.70 16.75
CA LEU A 179 5.39 -2.38 16.48
C LEU A 179 4.30 -2.47 15.39
N ILE A 180 3.14 -1.92 15.70
CA ILE A 180 2.07 -1.69 14.73
C ILE A 180 2.11 -0.23 14.30
N VAL A 181 2.18 0.01 12.99
CA VAL A 181 2.02 1.35 12.40
C VAL A 181 0.72 1.34 11.60
N PRO A 182 -0.40 1.86 12.15
CA PRO A 182 -1.71 1.74 11.53
C PRO A 182 -1.75 2.28 10.11
N TYR A 183 -2.55 1.66 9.26
CA TYR A 183 -2.87 2.08 7.91
C TYR A 183 -4.29 2.68 7.87
N THR A 184 -4.67 3.27 6.74
CA THR A 184 -5.97 3.93 6.58
C THR A 184 -6.77 3.35 5.42
N LEU A 185 -8.10 3.27 5.59
CA LEU A 185 -9.05 2.93 4.52
C LEU A 185 -9.94 4.12 4.13
N ASP A 186 -9.94 5.19 4.91
CA ASP A 186 -10.75 6.39 4.68
C ASP A 186 -9.97 7.48 3.93
N ALA A 187 -8.77 7.88 4.38
CA ALA A 187 -7.87 8.75 3.64
C ALA A 187 -7.12 7.97 2.54
N ASN A 188 -7.88 7.31 1.67
CA ASN A 188 -7.37 6.32 0.72
C ASN A 188 -8.09 6.46 -0.63
N ASP A 189 -7.31 6.56 -1.70
CA ASP A 189 -7.82 6.71 -3.06
C ASP A 189 -8.56 5.47 -3.59
N MET A 190 -8.48 4.32 -2.88
CA MET A 190 -9.30 3.15 -3.20
C MET A 190 -10.80 3.50 -3.24
N ARG A 191 -11.21 4.50 -2.48
CA ARG A 191 -12.61 4.97 -2.47
C ARG A 191 -13.08 5.57 -3.78
N PHE A 192 -12.20 5.89 -4.73
CA PHE A 192 -12.61 6.17 -6.11
C PHE A 192 -13.15 4.94 -6.86
N ALA A 193 -12.83 3.74 -6.39
CA ALA A 193 -13.25 2.47 -7.00
C ALA A 193 -14.30 1.72 -6.15
N THR A 194 -14.86 2.33 -5.12
CA THR A 194 -15.88 1.74 -4.26
C THR A 194 -17.21 2.47 -4.39
N ALA A 195 -18.32 1.74 -4.17
CA ALA A 195 -19.62 2.37 -4.05
C ALA A 195 -19.61 3.41 -2.90
N GLN A 196 -20.29 4.54 -3.10
CA GLN A 196 -20.32 5.65 -2.13
C GLN A 196 -18.95 6.23 -1.77
N GLY A 197 -17.99 6.08 -2.67
CA GLY A 197 -16.67 6.65 -2.52
C GLY A 197 -16.55 8.05 -3.14
N PHE A 198 -15.33 8.42 -3.52
CA PHE A 198 -15.07 9.72 -4.14
C PHE A 198 -15.34 9.68 -5.64
N ASN A 199 -16.02 10.70 -6.17
CA ASN A 199 -16.28 10.84 -7.60
C ASN A 199 -15.41 11.92 -8.25
N THR A 200 -14.91 12.89 -7.48
CA THR A 200 -14.12 14.02 -7.97
C THR A 200 -12.87 14.23 -7.15
N ALA A 201 -11.87 14.89 -7.75
CA ALA A 201 -10.68 15.32 -7.02
C ALA A 201 -11.03 16.25 -5.84
N GLU A 202 -12.06 17.08 -5.98
CA GLU A 202 -12.52 17.99 -4.93
C GLU A 202 -12.94 17.22 -3.67
N GLN A 203 -13.72 16.15 -3.82
CA GLN A 203 -14.17 15.36 -2.67
C GLN A 203 -12.99 14.71 -1.93
N PHE A 204 -12.02 14.18 -2.65
CA PHE A 204 -10.84 13.58 -2.02
C PHE A 204 -9.95 14.64 -1.37
N TYR A 205 -9.72 15.76 -2.05
CA TYR A 205 -8.95 16.88 -1.49
C TYR A 205 -9.59 17.41 -0.20
N THR A 206 -10.89 17.67 -0.21
CA THR A 206 -11.61 18.17 0.97
C THR A 206 -11.51 17.18 2.13
N TYR A 207 -11.71 15.89 1.85
CA TYR A 207 -11.57 14.86 2.88
C TYR A 207 -10.17 14.81 3.50
N LEU A 208 -9.12 14.87 2.67
CA LEU A 208 -7.73 14.88 3.15
C LEU A 208 -7.43 16.15 3.95
N LYS A 209 -7.92 17.30 3.46
CA LYS A 209 -7.74 18.59 4.14
C LYS A 209 -8.40 18.59 5.51
N ASP A 210 -9.66 18.22 5.59
CA ASP A 210 -10.41 18.21 6.86
C ASP A 210 -9.79 17.21 7.85
N SER A 211 -9.33 16.05 7.38
CA SER A 211 -8.62 15.08 8.21
C SER A 211 -7.29 15.66 8.74
N PHE A 212 -6.56 16.36 7.89
CA PHE A 212 -5.32 17.02 8.29
C PHE A 212 -5.58 18.12 9.32
N ASP A 213 -6.58 18.96 9.10
CA ASP A 213 -6.91 20.08 10.00
C ASP A 213 -7.23 19.58 11.41
N VAL A 214 -8.09 18.54 11.53
CA VAL A 214 -8.42 17.94 12.82
C VAL A 214 -7.18 17.40 13.52
N LEU A 215 -6.36 16.62 12.83
CA LEU A 215 -5.14 16.05 13.41
C LEU A 215 -4.09 17.12 13.73
N TYR A 216 -4.03 18.18 12.94
CA TYR A 216 -3.13 19.30 13.17
C TYR A 216 -3.51 20.08 14.44
N GLU A 217 -4.81 20.39 14.62
CA GLU A 217 -5.35 21.02 15.84
C GLU A 217 -5.13 20.13 17.08
N GLU A 218 -5.41 18.83 16.99
CA GLU A 218 -5.15 17.90 18.08
C GLU A 218 -3.66 17.77 18.40
N GLY A 219 -2.81 17.97 17.38
CA GLY A 219 -1.35 17.95 17.46
C GLY A 219 -0.77 19.00 18.42
N GLU A 220 -1.49 20.08 18.73
CA GLU A 220 -1.08 21.06 19.74
C GLU A 220 -0.94 20.45 21.14
N SER A 221 -1.68 19.40 21.43
CA SER A 221 -1.71 18.76 22.75
C SER A 221 -1.06 17.38 22.80
N ALA A 222 -1.01 16.66 21.68
CA ALA A 222 -0.47 15.31 21.61
C ALA A 222 0.02 14.97 20.17
N PRO A 223 1.10 14.18 20.00
CA PRO A 223 1.58 13.78 18.67
C PRO A 223 0.47 13.12 17.86
N LYS A 224 0.43 13.39 16.55
CA LYS A 224 -0.52 12.80 15.59
C LYS A 224 0.20 12.25 14.37
N MET A 225 -0.42 11.29 13.73
CA MET A 225 0.05 10.72 12.47
C MET A 225 -1.11 10.63 11.48
N MET A 226 -0.86 11.01 10.23
CA MET A 226 -1.81 10.82 9.13
C MET A 226 -1.21 9.90 8.08
N SER A 227 -1.91 8.84 7.73
CA SER A 227 -1.57 7.98 6.60
C SER A 227 -2.48 8.29 5.41
N ILE A 228 -1.91 8.35 4.20
CA ILE A 228 -2.68 8.53 2.97
C ILE A 228 -2.36 7.37 2.03
N GLY A 229 -3.38 6.56 1.73
CA GLY A 229 -3.25 5.44 0.80
C GLY A 229 -3.35 5.92 -0.65
N MET A 230 -2.31 5.66 -1.44
CA MET A 230 -2.23 6.06 -2.84
C MET A 230 -1.96 4.84 -3.73
N HIS A 231 -2.86 4.57 -4.67
CA HIS A 231 -2.69 3.52 -5.67
C HIS A 231 -2.27 4.13 -7.01
N CYS A 232 -1.18 3.69 -7.58
CA CYS A 232 -0.67 4.23 -8.84
C CYS A 232 -1.74 4.23 -9.95
N ARG A 233 -2.56 3.18 -10.06
CA ARG A 233 -3.62 3.08 -11.06
C ARG A 233 -4.84 3.97 -10.77
N LEU A 234 -5.07 4.36 -9.52
CA LEU A 234 -6.22 5.18 -9.10
C LEU A 234 -5.84 6.66 -9.04
N LEU A 235 -5.03 7.05 -8.08
CA LEU A 235 -4.63 8.44 -7.88
C LEU A 235 -3.76 8.96 -9.03
N GLY A 236 -3.01 8.09 -9.68
CA GLY A 236 -2.23 8.44 -10.85
C GLY A 236 -3.05 8.91 -12.08
N ARG A 237 -4.38 8.77 -12.09
CA ARG A 237 -5.24 9.33 -13.15
C ARG A 237 -5.25 10.86 -13.08
N PRO A 238 -5.15 11.60 -14.23
CA PRO A 238 -4.95 13.06 -14.22
C PRO A 238 -5.98 13.82 -13.38
N GLY A 239 -7.25 13.50 -13.55
CA GLY A 239 -8.32 14.18 -12.82
C GLY A 239 -8.24 13.95 -11.31
N ARG A 240 -7.92 12.72 -10.86
CA ARG A 240 -7.78 12.35 -9.44
C ARG A 240 -6.48 12.92 -8.84
N PHE A 241 -5.41 12.90 -9.61
CA PHE A 241 -4.08 13.39 -9.22
C PHE A 241 -4.09 14.85 -8.76
N ARG A 242 -4.99 15.67 -9.31
CA ARG A 242 -5.13 17.07 -8.89
C ARG A 242 -5.45 17.21 -7.40
N ALA A 243 -6.14 16.24 -6.78
CA ALA A 243 -6.39 16.25 -5.35
C ALA A 243 -5.08 16.16 -4.55
N LEU A 244 -4.17 15.28 -4.95
CA LEU A 244 -2.86 15.14 -4.30
C LEU A 244 -2.05 16.44 -4.41
N GLN A 245 -1.96 17.04 -5.60
CA GLN A 245 -1.22 18.28 -5.80
C GLN A 245 -1.74 19.39 -4.87
N ARG A 246 -3.06 19.60 -4.85
CA ARG A 246 -3.69 20.61 -3.98
C ARG A 246 -3.48 20.32 -2.50
N PHE A 247 -3.52 19.06 -2.11
CA PHE A 247 -3.28 18.68 -0.73
C PHE A 247 -1.83 18.92 -0.30
N LEU A 248 -0.87 18.59 -1.15
CA LEU A 248 0.53 18.89 -0.90
C LEU A 248 0.78 20.40 -0.83
N ASP A 249 0.19 21.20 -1.74
CA ASP A 249 0.25 22.66 -1.71
C ASP A 249 -0.34 23.22 -0.40
N TYR A 250 -1.39 22.57 0.13
CA TYR A 250 -2.01 22.96 1.39
C TYR A 250 -1.12 22.64 2.60
N VAL A 251 -0.61 21.43 2.68
CA VAL A 251 0.25 20.99 3.81
C VAL A 251 1.54 21.80 3.88
N GLU A 252 2.13 22.18 2.73
CA GLU A 252 3.35 23.01 2.68
C GLU A 252 3.17 24.44 3.27
N GLN A 253 1.94 24.87 3.56
CA GLN A 253 1.66 26.16 4.21
C GLN A 253 1.63 26.05 5.74
N HIS A 254 1.78 24.85 6.30
CA HIS A 254 1.78 24.58 7.73
C HIS A 254 3.18 24.19 8.18
N GLU A 255 3.60 24.70 9.35
CA GLU A 255 4.90 24.42 9.98
C GLU A 255 4.91 23.10 10.75
#